data_66c25d6991f92e219ae038ab02ead06a
#
_entry.id   66c25d6991f92e219ae038ab02ead06a
#
_cell.length_a   1.000
_cell.length_b   1.000
_cell.length_c   1.000
_cell.angle_alpha   90.00
_cell.angle_beta   90.00
_cell.angle_gamma   90.00
#
_symmetry.space_group_name_H-M   'P 1'
#
loop_
_entity.id
_entity.type
_entity.pdbx_description
1 polymer ?
#
loop_
_entity_poly.entity_id
_entity_poly.type
_entity_poly.pdbx_seq_one_letter_code
_entity_poly.pdbx_strand_id
1 'polypeptide(L)'
;MRSNRLFSIAALVTLAITGVSTGATAQSQSAESTLPYVYSHNTFPSERASIARHTLRLAIPTTSKSVSALKLTAPDGFTLNQKVTVSNNKTGESLPVNVSIAGTTVELSFNRVIEPGTAIDIELNNVSVWGTARHYDLAAKFTGDNRNASGGKLQVSNDRFVNIGRAGLRHP
;
A
#
# COMPACT_ATOMS: atom_id res chain seq x y z
N MET A 1 54.72 74.72 -12.57
CA MET A 1 55.86 73.89 -12.04
C MET A 1 55.32 72.49 -11.68
N ARG A 2 56.04 71.49 -12.17
CA ARG A 2 55.88 70.04 -11.91
C ARG A 2 54.62 69.32 -12.24
N SER A 3 54.67 68.71 -13.37
CA SER A 3 54.04 67.61 -13.95
C SER A 3 54.10 66.35 -13.07
N ASN A 4 53.00 65.68 -12.86
CA ASN A 4 52.99 64.26 -12.43
C ASN A 4 52.06 63.47 -13.32
N ARG A 5 52.65 62.61 -14.11
CA ARG A 5 52.02 61.66 -15.00
C ARG A 5 51.56 60.46 -14.16
N LEU A 6 50.28 60.19 -14.16
CA LEU A 6 49.69 58.99 -13.60
C LEU A 6 49.57 57.95 -14.71
N PHE A 7 50.31 56.87 -14.54
CA PHE A 7 50.20 55.66 -15.39
C PHE A 7 48.97 54.87 -14.99
N SER A 8 48.03 54.74 -15.92
CA SER A 8 46.92 53.81 -15.78
C SER A 8 47.38 52.40 -16.13
N ILE A 9 47.39 51.50 -15.13
CA ILE A 9 47.54 50.07 -15.36
C ILE A 9 46.15 49.45 -15.43
N ALA A 10 45.76 49.05 -16.65
CA ALA A 10 44.57 48.27 -16.85
C ALA A 10 44.85 46.82 -16.47
N ALA A 11 44.30 46.38 -15.35
CA ALA A 11 44.34 44.97 -14.94
C ALA A 11 43.13 44.27 -15.57
N LEU A 12 43.42 43.41 -16.53
CA LEU A 12 42.44 42.51 -17.14
C LEU A 12 42.16 41.35 -16.17
N VAL A 13 41.04 41.37 -15.48
CA VAL A 13 40.59 40.24 -14.65
C VAL A 13 39.79 39.31 -15.53
N THR A 14 40.38 38.18 -15.90
CA THR A 14 39.69 37.09 -16.61
C THR A 14 38.95 36.28 -15.57
N LEU A 15 37.64 36.44 -15.53
CA LEU A 15 36.72 35.63 -14.67
C LEU A 15 36.50 34.27 -15.34
N ALA A 16 37.21 33.24 -14.87
CA ALA A 16 36.91 31.87 -15.27
C ALA A 16 35.66 31.41 -14.53
N ILE A 17 34.51 31.37 -15.24
CA ILE A 17 33.27 30.79 -14.74
C ILE A 17 33.43 29.27 -14.86
N THR A 18 33.88 28.61 -13.78
CA THR A 18 33.74 27.16 -13.66
C THR A 18 32.27 26.85 -13.42
N GLY A 19 31.60 26.40 -14.47
CA GLY A 19 30.22 25.87 -14.39
C GLY A 19 30.18 24.62 -13.53
N VAL A 20 29.79 24.76 -12.27
CA VAL A 20 29.40 23.63 -11.43
C VAL A 20 28.05 23.18 -11.95
N SER A 21 28.04 22.13 -12.79
CA SER A 21 26.83 21.39 -13.10
C SER A 21 26.39 20.68 -11.83
N THR A 22 25.53 21.32 -11.04
CA THR A 22 24.73 20.63 -10.03
C THR A 22 23.84 19.66 -10.76
N GLY A 23 24.30 18.39 -10.82
CA GLY A 23 23.44 17.30 -11.22
C GLY A 23 22.25 17.27 -10.26
N ALA A 24 21.13 17.79 -10.70
CA ALA A 24 19.86 17.55 -10.03
C ALA A 24 19.62 16.06 -10.10
N THR A 25 19.99 15.34 -9.04
CA THR A 25 19.45 14.01 -8.78
C THR A 25 17.96 14.23 -8.60
N ALA A 26 17.21 13.95 -9.68
CA ALA A 26 15.78 13.77 -9.58
C ALA A 26 15.56 12.62 -8.59
N GLN A 27 15.37 12.94 -7.31
CA GLN A 27 14.76 12.02 -6.38
C GLN A 27 13.40 11.70 -7.02
N SER A 28 13.30 10.47 -7.54
CA SER A 28 12.01 9.88 -7.83
C SER A 28 11.25 9.90 -6.50
N GLN A 29 10.44 10.94 -6.28
CA GLN A 29 9.38 10.87 -5.30
C GLN A 29 8.52 9.74 -5.81
N SER A 30 8.67 8.56 -5.21
CA SER A 30 7.69 7.48 -5.34
C SER A 30 6.38 8.14 -4.98
N ALA A 31 5.49 8.29 -5.98
CA ALA A 31 4.17 8.84 -5.77
C ALA A 31 3.57 8.03 -4.61
N GLU A 32 3.34 8.69 -3.48
CA GLU A 32 2.84 8.06 -2.28
C GLU A 32 1.53 7.37 -2.67
N SER A 33 1.49 6.04 -2.59
CA SER A 33 0.33 5.28 -3.02
C SER A 33 -0.88 5.75 -2.21
N THR A 34 -1.93 6.16 -2.89
CA THR A 34 -3.20 6.52 -2.25
C THR A 34 -4.07 5.30 -1.97
N LEU A 35 -3.67 4.13 -2.46
CA LEU A 35 -4.38 2.88 -2.27
C LEU A 35 -3.66 1.98 -1.26
N PRO A 36 -4.39 1.19 -0.47
CA PRO A 36 -3.81 0.15 0.35
C PRO A 36 -2.95 -0.80 -0.48
N TYR A 37 -1.89 -1.34 0.10
CA TYR A 37 -0.99 -2.27 -0.56
C TYR A 37 -0.47 -3.34 0.39
N VAL A 38 -0.21 -4.53 -0.15
CA VAL A 38 0.44 -5.61 0.60
C VAL A 38 1.94 -5.41 0.55
N TYR A 39 2.56 -5.27 1.72
CA TYR A 39 4.01 -5.10 1.83
C TYR A 39 4.75 -6.34 2.31
N SER A 40 4.02 -7.31 2.84
CA SER A 40 4.60 -8.59 3.28
C SER A 40 3.59 -9.71 3.19
N HIS A 41 4.06 -10.90 2.88
CA HIS A 41 3.31 -12.14 2.91
C HIS A 41 4.19 -13.25 3.49
N ASN A 42 3.65 -14.02 4.42
CA ASN A 42 4.31 -15.15 5.04
C ASN A 42 3.43 -16.40 4.98
N THR A 43 4.06 -17.57 4.84
CA THR A 43 3.39 -18.86 4.90
C THR A 43 4.04 -19.69 6.00
N PHE A 44 3.23 -20.34 6.85
CA PHE A 44 3.71 -21.23 7.89
C PHE A 44 2.92 -22.54 7.89
N PRO A 45 3.59 -23.70 7.88
CA PRO A 45 5.03 -23.85 7.71
C PRO A 45 5.49 -23.35 6.32
N SER A 46 6.76 -22.94 6.23
CA SER A 46 7.36 -22.42 4.98
C SER A 46 7.61 -23.50 3.94
N GLU A 47 7.64 -24.74 4.37
CA GLU A 47 7.83 -25.89 3.50
C GLU A 47 6.53 -26.33 2.84
N ARG A 48 6.62 -27.25 1.86
CA ARG A 48 5.49 -27.77 1.04
C ARG A 48 4.47 -28.55 1.90
N ALA A 49 3.80 -27.85 2.79
CA ALA A 49 2.71 -28.41 3.55
C ALA A 49 1.42 -28.37 2.73
N SER A 50 0.65 -29.45 2.78
CA SER A 50 -0.68 -29.50 2.18
C SER A 50 -1.68 -28.56 2.87
N ILE A 51 -1.39 -28.16 4.11
CA ILE A 51 -2.18 -27.22 4.90
C ILE A 51 -1.22 -26.21 5.51
N ALA A 52 -1.51 -24.93 5.30
CA ALA A 52 -0.67 -23.83 5.78
C ALA A 52 -1.50 -22.68 6.35
N ARG A 53 -0.85 -21.85 7.15
CA ARG A 53 -1.34 -20.52 7.53
C ARG A 53 -0.67 -19.49 6.63
N HIS A 54 -1.48 -18.64 6.02
CA HIS A 54 -1.00 -17.51 5.22
C HIS A 54 -1.26 -16.23 5.98
N THR A 55 -0.25 -15.39 6.14
CA THR A 55 -0.36 -14.08 6.76
C THR A 55 -0.03 -13.02 5.71
N LEU A 56 -1.01 -12.16 5.41
CA LEU A 56 -0.83 -11.02 4.53
C LEU A 56 -0.78 -9.75 5.39
N ARG A 57 0.24 -8.92 5.17
CA ARG A 57 0.38 -7.63 5.83
C ARG A 57 0.02 -6.51 4.88
N LEU A 58 -1.05 -5.81 5.20
CA LEU A 58 -1.59 -4.72 4.38
C LEU A 58 -1.34 -3.38 5.08
N ALA A 59 -0.77 -2.43 4.36
CA ALA A 59 -0.67 -1.04 4.80
C ALA A 59 -1.76 -0.20 4.14
N ILE A 60 -2.39 0.66 4.93
CA ILE A 60 -3.33 1.67 4.47
C ILE A 60 -2.62 3.02 4.59
N PRO A 61 -2.19 3.65 3.48
CA PRO A 61 -1.48 4.92 3.52
C PRO A 61 -2.27 6.02 4.23
N THR A 62 -1.58 7.00 4.78
CA THR A 62 -2.21 8.18 5.43
C THR A 62 -3.02 9.01 4.44
N THR A 63 -2.67 8.95 3.15
CA THR A 63 -3.34 9.61 2.03
C THR A 63 -4.52 8.82 1.48
N SER A 64 -4.73 7.58 1.96
CA SER A 64 -5.84 6.72 1.55
C SER A 64 -7.16 7.18 2.17
N LYS A 65 -8.26 6.58 1.70
CA LYS A 65 -9.56 6.61 2.39
C LYS A 65 -9.64 5.46 3.39
N SER A 66 -10.51 5.59 4.39
CA SER A 66 -10.81 4.51 5.33
C SER A 66 -11.40 3.30 4.60
N VAL A 67 -11.00 2.10 5.01
CA VAL A 67 -11.42 0.84 4.41
C VAL A 67 -12.56 0.21 5.21
N SER A 68 -13.68 -0.08 4.55
CA SER A 68 -14.86 -0.73 5.16
C SER A 68 -14.91 -2.23 4.92
N ALA A 69 -14.34 -2.71 3.81
CA ALA A 69 -14.25 -4.13 3.52
C ALA A 69 -13.04 -4.45 2.64
N LEU A 70 -12.59 -5.69 2.71
CA LEU A 70 -11.57 -6.25 1.82
C LEU A 70 -12.10 -7.51 1.15
N LYS A 71 -11.71 -7.70 -0.09
CA LYS A 71 -11.94 -8.93 -0.83
C LYS A 71 -10.62 -9.52 -1.27
N LEU A 72 -10.41 -10.79 -0.91
CA LEU A 72 -9.25 -11.57 -1.28
C LEU A 72 -9.72 -12.71 -2.18
N THR A 73 -9.12 -12.85 -3.35
CA THR A 73 -9.36 -13.98 -4.23
C THR A 73 -8.10 -14.82 -4.26
N ALA A 74 -8.20 -16.03 -3.73
CA ALA A 74 -7.12 -17.00 -3.77
C ALA A 74 -6.97 -17.54 -5.19
N PRO A 75 -5.75 -17.96 -5.57
CA PRO A 75 -5.53 -18.59 -6.87
C PRO A 75 -6.22 -19.96 -6.95
N ASP A 76 -6.39 -20.44 -8.18
CA ASP A 76 -6.95 -21.76 -8.42
C ASP A 76 -6.13 -22.86 -7.71
N GLY A 77 -6.83 -23.87 -7.19
CA GLY A 77 -6.22 -24.94 -6.41
C GLY A 77 -6.04 -24.63 -4.93
N PHE A 78 -6.49 -23.46 -4.45
CA PHE A 78 -6.53 -23.16 -3.03
C PHE A 78 -7.91 -23.44 -2.46
N THR A 79 -7.95 -24.07 -1.29
CA THR A 79 -9.17 -24.20 -0.51
C THR A 79 -9.02 -23.37 0.76
N LEU A 80 -9.92 -22.42 0.93
CA LEU A 80 -9.96 -21.53 2.06
C LEU A 80 -10.95 -22.04 3.10
N ASN A 81 -10.53 -22.06 4.36
CA ASN A 81 -11.38 -22.39 5.49
C ASN A 81 -11.85 -21.12 6.19
N GLN A 82 -12.98 -21.19 6.89
CA GLN A 82 -13.65 -20.02 7.51
C GLN A 82 -12.86 -19.37 8.65
N LYS A 83 -11.70 -19.89 9.01
CA LYS A 83 -10.89 -19.36 10.10
C LYS A 83 -9.95 -18.26 9.60
N VAL A 84 -10.51 -17.08 9.43
CA VAL A 84 -9.77 -15.86 9.10
C VAL A 84 -9.77 -14.95 10.31
N THR A 85 -8.60 -14.42 10.67
CA THR A 85 -8.45 -13.44 11.74
C THR A 85 -7.77 -12.19 11.19
N VAL A 86 -8.15 -11.03 11.72
CA VAL A 86 -7.53 -9.74 11.37
C VAL A 86 -7.11 -9.05 12.64
N SER A 87 -5.89 -8.50 12.63
CA SER A 87 -5.36 -7.74 13.77
C SER A 87 -4.63 -6.48 13.30
N ASN A 88 -4.54 -5.52 14.19
CA ASN A 88 -3.70 -4.35 13.97
C ASN A 88 -2.23 -4.79 14.10
N ASN A 89 -1.44 -4.60 13.04
CA ASN A 89 -0.03 -5.04 13.00
C ASN A 89 0.84 -4.37 14.10
N LYS A 90 0.50 -3.14 14.48
CA LYS A 90 1.29 -2.35 15.42
C LYS A 90 0.98 -2.68 16.88
N THR A 91 -0.29 -2.90 17.21
CA THR A 91 -0.76 -3.13 18.58
C THR A 91 -1.02 -4.61 18.88
N GLY A 92 -1.17 -5.45 17.85
CA GLY A 92 -1.63 -6.84 18.00
C GLY A 92 -3.11 -6.98 18.35
N GLU A 93 -3.85 -5.87 18.44
CA GLU A 93 -5.27 -5.87 18.77
C GLU A 93 -6.08 -6.56 17.68
N SER A 94 -6.96 -7.50 18.09
CA SER A 94 -7.87 -8.17 17.17
C SER A 94 -8.93 -7.19 16.65
N LEU A 95 -9.12 -7.17 15.35
CA LEU A 95 -10.12 -6.34 14.68
C LEU A 95 -11.35 -7.18 14.37
N PRO A 96 -12.52 -6.86 14.94
CA PRO A 96 -13.75 -7.58 14.68
C PRO A 96 -14.17 -7.46 13.21
N VAL A 97 -14.35 -8.60 12.55
CA VAL A 97 -14.65 -8.68 11.12
C VAL A 97 -15.68 -9.77 10.86
N ASN A 98 -16.63 -9.49 9.99
CA ASN A 98 -17.53 -10.50 9.43
C ASN A 98 -16.87 -11.12 8.21
N VAL A 99 -16.73 -12.44 8.23
CA VAL A 99 -16.06 -13.21 7.17
C VAL A 99 -17.11 -13.94 6.34
N SER A 100 -17.08 -13.74 5.03
CA SER A 100 -17.88 -14.51 4.06
C SER A 100 -16.93 -15.18 3.08
N ILE A 101 -17.13 -16.47 2.82
CA ILE A 101 -16.30 -17.24 1.88
C ILE A 101 -17.21 -17.83 0.80
N ALA A 102 -16.86 -17.56 -0.45
CA ALA A 102 -17.53 -18.10 -1.63
C ALA A 102 -16.48 -18.63 -2.61
N GLY A 103 -16.32 -19.96 -2.64
CA GLY A 103 -15.30 -20.62 -3.44
C GLY A 103 -13.90 -20.20 -3.02
N THR A 104 -13.15 -19.59 -3.92
CA THR A 104 -11.78 -19.08 -3.68
C THR A 104 -11.76 -17.62 -3.18
N THR A 105 -12.93 -17.03 -2.97
CA THR A 105 -13.03 -15.62 -2.56
C THR A 105 -13.41 -15.50 -1.08
N VAL A 106 -12.66 -14.68 -0.35
CA VAL A 106 -12.96 -14.25 1.02
C VAL A 106 -13.33 -12.78 1.00
N GLU A 107 -14.47 -12.44 1.58
CA GLU A 107 -14.86 -11.07 1.86
C GLU A 107 -14.82 -10.81 3.35
N LEU A 108 -14.12 -9.75 3.74
CA LEU A 108 -13.93 -9.29 5.10
C LEU A 108 -14.64 -7.95 5.28
N SER A 109 -15.77 -7.93 5.96
CA SER A 109 -16.50 -6.70 6.25
C SER A 109 -16.21 -6.26 7.69
N PHE A 110 -15.56 -5.11 7.83
CA PHE A 110 -15.15 -4.59 9.13
C PHE A 110 -16.33 -3.97 9.89
N ASN A 111 -16.51 -4.36 11.15
CA ASN A 111 -17.53 -3.75 12.01
C ASN A 111 -17.20 -2.28 12.32
N ARG A 112 -15.93 -1.94 12.27
CA ARG A 112 -15.39 -0.58 12.37
C ARG A 112 -14.41 -0.37 11.23
N VAL A 113 -14.55 0.73 10.50
CA VAL A 113 -13.66 1.05 9.38
C VAL A 113 -12.20 1.09 9.82
N ILE A 114 -11.32 0.68 8.94
CA ILE A 114 -9.88 0.78 9.18
C ILE A 114 -9.40 2.14 8.69
N GLU A 115 -8.83 2.91 9.60
CA GLU A 115 -8.42 4.28 9.32
C GLU A 115 -7.12 4.36 8.51
N PRO A 116 -6.92 5.42 7.73
CA PRO A 116 -5.66 5.72 7.08
C PRO A 116 -4.49 5.73 8.07
N GLY A 117 -3.31 5.36 7.61
CA GLY A 117 -2.10 5.24 8.44
C GLY A 117 -2.04 3.96 9.28
N THR A 118 -3.00 3.04 9.11
CA THR A 118 -3.04 1.76 9.82
C THR A 118 -2.39 0.65 8.99
N ALA A 119 -1.69 -0.27 9.65
CA ALA A 119 -1.27 -1.53 9.07
C ALA A 119 -2.00 -2.68 9.77
N ILE A 120 -2.45 -3.65 8.99
CA ILE A 120 -3.18 -4.82 9.50
C ILE A 120 -2.54 -6.13 9.04
N ASP A 121 -2.66 -7.15 9.86
CA ASP A 121 -2.32 -8.53 9.55
C ASP A 121 -3.61 -9.31 9.30
N ILE A 122 -3.68 -9.99 8.17
CA ILE A 122 -4.78 -10.88 7.78
C ILE A 122 -4.24 -12.29 7.79
N GLU A 123 -4.72 -13.12 8.70
CA GLU A 123 -4.32 -14.52 8.81
C GLU A 123 -5.40 -15.43 8.24
N LEU A 124 -5.04 -16.17 7.21
CA LEU A 124 -5.85 -17.24 6.62
C LEU A 124 -5.34 -18.57 7.18
N ASN A 125 -6.09 -19.17 8.08
CA ASN A 125 -5.70 -20.43 8.71
C ASN A 125 -6.23 -21.63 7.92
N ASN A 126 -5.48 -22.73 7.97
CA ASN A 126 -5.84 -24.01 7.34
C ASN A 126 -6.12 -23.86 5.83
N VAL A 127 -5.27 -23.12 5.13
CA VAL A 127 -5.32 -23.03 3.67
C VAL A 127 -4.74 -24.31 3.09
N SER A 128 -5.54 -25.05 2.31
CA SER A 128 -5.04 -26.19 1.54
C SER A 128 -4.57 -25.71 0.17
N VAL A 129 -3.38 -26.13 -0.24
CA VAL A 129 -2.74 -25.67 -1.48
C VAL A 129 -2.53 -26.84 -2.43
N TRP A 130 -3.18 -26.79 -3.59
CA TRP A 130 -3.03 -27.76 -4.68
C TRP A 130 -2.71 -26.98 -5.96
N GLY A 131 -1.44 -26.92 -6.34
CA GLY A 131 -1.04 -26.24 -7.57
C GLY A 131 0.15 -25.31 -7.44
N THR A 132 0.44 -24.58 -8.53
CA THR A 132 1.60 -23.70 -8.67
C THR A 132 1.29 -22.21 -8.68
N ALA A 133 0.03 -21.85 -8.59
CA ALA A 133 -0.39 -20.44 -8.59
C ALA A 133 0.07 -19.72 -7.32
N ARG A 134 0.44 -18.43 -7.42
CA ARG A 134 1.38 -17.82 -6.49
C ARG A 134 0.99 -16.46 -5.94
N HIS A 135 -0.26 -16.02 -6.10
CA HIS A 135 -0.66 -14.72 -5.56
C HIS A 135 -2.16 -14.66 -5.28
N TYR A 136 -2.50 -13.89 -4.26
CA TYR A 136 -3.86 -13.46 -4.01
C TYR A 136 -4.12 -12.16 -4.76
N ASP A 137 -5.29 -12.04 -5.40
CA ASP A 137 -5.79 -10.75 -5.86
C ASP A 137 -6.56 -10.09 -4.73
N LEU A 138 -6.28 -8.81 -4.50
CA LEU A 138 -6.89 -8.03 -3.42
C LEU A 138 -7.68 -6.85 -3.98
N ALA A 139 -8.83 -6.60 -3.36
CA ALA A 139 -9.63 -5.42 -3.62
C ALA A 139 -10.16 -4.84 -2.30
N ALA A 140 -10.27 -3.53 -2.22
CA ALA A 140 -10.77 -2.80 -1.07
C ALA A 140 -12.05 -2.04 -1.40
N LYS A 141 -12.94 -1.95 -0.43
CA LYS A 141 -14.10 -1.08 -0.42
C LYS A 141 -13.85 0.06 0.54
N PHE A 142 -14.02 1.27 0.07
CA PHE A 142 -13.76 2.48 0.84
C PHE A 142 -15.05 3.10 1.35
N THR A 143 -14.96 3.75 2.49
CA THR A 143 -16.06 4.61 2.95
C THR A 143 -16.17 5.81 2.02
N GLY A 144 -17.39 6.09 1.56
CA GLY A 144 -17.65 7.31 0.79
C GLY A 144 -17.37 8.56 1.64
N ASP A 145 -16.68 9.52 1.06
CA ASP A 145 -16.61 10.86 1.64
C ASP A 145 -18.02 11.48 1.59
N ASN A 146 -18.75 11.42 2.69
CA ASN A 146 -19.92 12.27 2.93
C ASN A 146 -19.47 13.72 3.24
N ARG A 147 -18.62 14.29 2.40
CA ARG A 147 -18.48 15.76 2.42
C ARG A 147 -19.70 16.32 1.72
N ASN A 148 -20.67 16.69 2.52
CA ASN A 148 -21.80 17.49 2.11
C ASN A 148 -21.30 18.79 1.47
N ALA A 149 -21.18 18.80 0.16
CA ALA A 149 -21.36 20.01 -0.58
C ALA A 149 -22.85 20.36 -0.43
N SER A 150 -23.11 21.34 0.41
CA SER A 150 -24.36 22.12 0.51
C SER A 150 -25.54 21.62 -0.35
N GLY A 151 -26.53 21.00 0.27
CA GLY A 151 -27.91 21.10 -0.20
C GLY A 151 -28.42 20.04 -1.18
N GLY A 152 -27.95 18.79 -1.17
CA GLY A 152 -28.56 17.74 -1.98
C GLY A 152 -28.22 16.36 -1.47
N LYS A 153 -29.25 15.59 -1.06
CA LYS A 153 -29.13 14.17 -0.77
C LYS A 153 -28.73 13.40 -2.03
N LEU A 154 -27.44 13.18 -2.25
CA LEU A 154 -26.95 12.11 -3.09
C LEU A 154 -26.00 11.27 -2.24
N GLN A 155 -26.57 10.26 -1.64
CA GLN A 155 -25.85 9.17 -0.98
C GLN A 155 -25.21 8.33 -2.09
N VAL A 156 -24.07 8.74 -2.61
CA VAL A 156 -23.24 7.89 -3.45
C VAL A 156 -22.47 6.97 -2.50
N SER A 157 -23.13 5.89 -2.13
CA SER A 157 -22.45 4.74 -1.57
C SER A 157 -21.50 4.23 -2.66
N ASN A 158 -20.19 4.43 -2.49
CA ASN A 158 -19.18 3.75 -3.29
C ASN A 158 -19.17 2.26 -2.87
N ASP A 159 -20.22 1.54 -3.25
CA ASP A 159 -20.44 0.13 -2.91
C ASP A 159 -19.57 -0.81 -3.76
N ARG A 160 -18.56 -0.27 -4.43
CA ARG A 160 -17.71 -0.99 -5.36
C ARG A 160 -16.35 -1.31 -4.75
N PHE A 161 -15.91 -2.56 -4.93
CA PHE A 161 -14.53 -2.96 -4.66
C PHE A 161 -13.57 -2.39 -5.73
N VAL A 162 -12.47 -1.80 -5.27
CA VAL A 162 -11.39 -1.30 -6.10
C VAL A 162 -10.21 -2.26 -5.98
N ASN A 163 -9.65 -2.70 -7.10
CA ASN A 163 -8.45 -3.54 -7.08
C ASN A 163 -7.27 -2.76 -6.48
N ILE A 164 -6.61 -3.34 -5.48
CA ILE A 164 -5.47 -2.75 -4.77
C ILE A 164 -4.17 -3.52 -5.01
N GLY A 165 -4.17 -4.53 -5.88
CA GLY A 165 -2.98 -5.27 -6.29
C GLY A 165 -2.99 -6.73 -5.93
N ARG A 166 -1.80 -7.32 -5.89
CA ARG A 166 -1.54 -8.74 -5.70
C ARG A 166 -0.57 -8.98 -4.55
N ALA A 167 -0.87 -9.98 -3.74
CA ALA A 167 0.08 -10.51 -2.76
C ALA A 167 0.78 -11.74 -3.34
N GLY A 168 2.05 -11.60 -3.67
CA GLY A 168 2.85 -12.72 -4.20
C GLY A 168 3.22 -13.71 -3.11
N LEU A 169 3.01 -15.00 -3.39
CA LEU A 169 3.54 -16.10 -2.60
C LEU A 169 5.01 -16.28 -3.02
N ARG A 170 5.96 -15.75 -2.27
CA ARG A 170 7.36 -16.07 -2.47
C ARG A 170 7.62 -17.44 -1.85
N HIS A 171 7.93 -18.42 -2.69
CA HIS A 171 8.67 -19.58 -2.22
C HIS A 171 10.15 -19.22 -2.26
N PRO A 172 10.92 -19.55 -1.21
CA PRO A 172 12.38 -19.52 -1.25
C PRO A 172 12.92 -20.46 -2.32
#